data_817dc002175de28432b77a0e5aa1baba
#
_entry.id   817dc002175de28432b77a0e5aa1baba
#
_cell.length_a   1.000
_cell.length_b   1.000
_cell.length_c   1.000
_cell.angle_alpha   90.00
_cell.angle_beta   90.00
_cell.angle_gamma   90.00
#
_symmetry.space_group_name_H-M   'P 1'
#
loop_
_entity.id
_entity.type
_entity.pdbx_description
1 polymer ?
#
loop_
_entity_poly.entity_id
_entity_poly.type
_entity_poly.pdbx_seq_one_letter_code
_entity_poly.pdbx_strand_id
1 'polypeptide(L)'
;MKRRDFALAASAGLPLWALAQGPAPTKPAPQEGIEYVTLDKRVPAESNDGKIEVIEFCWYSCPHCNAFEPRFAQWIKAAPKDVVVRRVPVRFRDDFEPQQRMFYTLEAMGKLEALHVKLFTSIHGEKQKLDSFDALSAWAVKNGLDKAKFAEVFNSFGVATKARRATQLQEAFKVQGVPSLGVAGRFYTDGSLASNMESALAVTDYLIGQVRKGR
;
A
#
# COMPACT_ATOMS: atom_id res chain seq x y z
N MET A 1 -30.35 -86.23 17.92
CA MET A 1 -30.80 -84.91 17.40
C MET A 1 -29.62 -83.92 17.52
N LYS A 2 -28.97 -83.61 16.40
CA LYS A 2 -27.74 -82.77 16.35
C LYS A 2 -28.13 -81.39 15.83
N ARG A 3 -27.96 -80.35 16.66
CA ARG A 3 -28.10 -78.90 16.26
C ARG A 3 -26.81 -78.44 15.53
N ARG A 4 -26.97 -77.91 14.35
CA ARG A 4 -25.92 -77.28 13.59
C ARG A 4 -25.94 -75.78 13.83
N ASP A 5 -24.89 -75.28 14.44
CA ASP A 5 -24.70 -73.84 14.63
C ASP A 5 -24.11 -73.21 13.35
N PHE A 6 -24.84 -72.29 12.74
CA PHE A 6 -24.38 -71.45 11.64
C PHE A 6 -23.73 -70.23 12.17
N ALA A 7 -22.43 -70.08 12.02
CA ALA A 7 -21.71 -68.81 12.28
C ALA A 7 -21.80 -67.91 11.05
N LEU A 8 -22.48 -66.78 11.19
CA LEU A 8 -22.47 -65.68 10.19
C LEU A 8 -21.23 -64.83 10.42
N ALA A 9 -20.31 -64.85 9.45
CA ALA A 9 -19.19 -63.93 9.40
C ALA A 9 -19.65 -62.59 8.79
N ALA A 10 -19.73 -61.53 9.61
CA ALA A 10 -19.98 -60.17 9.16
C ALA A 10 -18.67 -59.53 8.68
N SER A 11 -18.50 -59.41 7.36
CA SER A 11 -17.40 -58.65 6.74
C SER A 11 -17.74 -57.16 6.81
N ALA A 12 -17.11 -56.45 7.73
CA ALA A 12 -17.17 -54.98 7.80
C ALA A 12 -16.36 -54.35 6.65
N GLY A 13 -17.04 -53.93 5.61
CA GLY A 13 -16.46 -53.11 4.54
C GLY A 13 -16.18 -51.71 5.04
N LEU A 14 -14.91 -51.32 5.17
CA LEU A 14 -14.49 -49.95 5.41
C LEU A 14 -14.76 -49.10 4.15
N PRO A 15 -15.37 -47.91 4.29
CA PRO A 15 -15.56 -47.06 3.13
C PRO A 15 -14.22 -46.44 2.70
N LEU A 16 -13.77 -46.75 1.50
CA LEU A 16 -12.60 -46.16 0.81
C LEU A 16 -12.92 -44.77 0.26
N TRP A 17 -13.28 -43.81 1.13
CA TRP A 17 -13.56 -42.42 0.71
C TRP A 17 -12.55 -41.40 1.28
N ALA A 18 -11.39 -41.82 1.68
CA ALA A 18 -10.34 -40.99 2.19
C ALA A 18 -9.16 -40.93 1.23
N LEU A 19 -9.33 -40.42 0.00
CA LEU A 19 -8.19 -40.08 -0.85
C LEU A 19 -8.66 -39.24 -2.03
N ALA A 20 -8.39 -37.96 -1.95
CA ALA A 20 -7.87 -37.04 -2.98
C ALA A 20 -8.27 -35.60 -2.69
N GLN A 21 -7.86 -35.07 -1.54
CA GLN A 21 -7.60 -33.63 -1.49
C GLN A 21 -6.19 -33.46 -2.05
N GLY A 22 -6.10 -33.37 -3.37
CA GLY A 22 -4.90 -32.87 -4.02
C GLY A 22 -4.60 -31.46 -3.48
N PRO A 23 -3.32 -31.02 -3.44
CA PRO A 23 -2.98 -29.69 -3.00
C PRO A 23 -3.82 -28.70 -3.79
N ALA A 24 -4.47 -27.77 -3.07
CA ALA A 24 -5.23 -26.69 -3.69
C ALA A 24 -4.35 -26.01 -4.74
N PRO A 25 -4.88 -25.64 -5.93
CA PRO A 25 -4.10 -25.02 -6.98
C PRO A 25 -3.44 -23.77 -6.41
N THR A 26 -2.13 -23.82 -6.20
CA THR A 26 -1.33 -22.66 -5.81
C THR A 26 -1.38 -21.69 -6.96
N LYS A 27 -1.85 -20.45 -6.69
CA LYS A 27 -1.78 -19.38 -7.69
C LYS A 27 -0.35 -19.30 -8.23
N PRO A 28 -0.13 -19.22 -9.55
CA PRO A 28 1.22 -19.09 -10.09
C PRO A 28 1.92 -17.87 -9.48
N ALA A 29 3.24 -17.96 -9.33
CA ALA A 29 4.02 -16.85 -8.80
C ALA A 29 3.92 -15.63 -9.74
N PRO A 30 3.86 -14.39 -9.21
CA PRO A 30 3.88 -13.19 -10.03
C PRO A 30 5.08 -13.16 -10.99
N GLN A 31 4.85 -12.69 -12.22
CA GLN A 31 5.84 -12.68 -13.30
C GLN A 31 6.34 -11.26 -13.55
N GLU A 32 7.66 -11.12 -13.68
CA GLU A 32 8.29 -9.86 -14.08
C GLU A 32 7.85 -9.45 -15.50
N GLY A 33 7.56 -8.16 -15.67
CA GLY A 33 7.05 -7.62 -16.94
C GLY A 33 5.53 -7.78 -17.11
N ILE A 34 4.85 -8.52 -16.24
CA ILE A 34 3.39 -8.72 -16.24
C ILE A 34 2.79 -8.10 -14.98
N GLU A 35 3.03 -8.66 -13.79
CA GLU A 35 2.44 -8.16 -12.55
C GLU A 35 3.34 -7.18 -11.79
N TYR A 36 4.63 -7.13 -12.11
CA TYR A 36 5.58 -6.16 -11.57
C TYR A 36 6.71 -5.90 -12.54
N VAL A 37 7.46 -4.83 -12.30
CA VAL A 37 8.70 -4.52 -13.02
C VAL A 37 9.86 -4.33 -12.05
N THR A 38 11.06 -4.72 -12.49
CA THR A 38 12.31 -4.39 -11.82
C THR A 38 12.82 -3.05 -12.36
N LEU A 39 13.19 -2.14 -11.47
CA LEU A 39 13.74 -0.85 -11.86
C LEU A 39 15.13 -1.03 -12.47
N ASP A 40 15.45 -0.26 -13.52
CA ASP A 40 16.78 -0.28 -14.16
C ASP A 40 17.91 0.09 -13.20
N LYS A 41 17.61 0.99 -12.24
CA LYS A 41 18.52 1.41 -11.19
C LYS A 41 17.85 1.28 -9.84
N ARG A 42 18.54 0.67 -8.89
CA ARG A 42 18.06 0.60 -7.53
C ARG A 42 17.98 2.00 -6.91
N VAL A 43 16.84 2.31 -6.34
CA VAL A 43 16.61 3.55 -5.58
C VAL A 43 17.03 3.29 -4.13
N PRO A 44 17.89 4.13 -3.53
CA PRO A 44 18.26 3.97 -2.13
C PRO A 44 17.03 4.09 -1.22
N ALA A 45 16.90 3.17 -0.26
CA ALA A 45 15.90 3.28 0.79
C ALA A 45 16.25 4.44 1.74
N GLU A 46 15.24 5.12 2.28
CA GLU A 46 15.48 6.13 3.33
C GLU A 46 15.75 5.49 4.70
N SER A 47 15.25 4.26 4.93
CA SER A 47 15.55 3.54 6.17
C SER A 47 16.90 2.80 6.05
N ASN A 48 17.79 3.08 6.98
CA ASN A 48 19.12 2.44 7.05
C ASN A 48 19.19 1.32 8.08
N ASP A 49 18.05 0.85 8.60
CA ASP A 49 17.96 -0.14 9.68
C ASP A 49 17.82 -1.60 9.20
N GLY A 50 18.11 -1.84 7.92
CA GLY A 50 18.04 -3.18 7.32
C GLY A 50 16.63 -3.68 7.02
N LYS A 51 15.59 -2.85 7.23
CA LYS A 51 14.22 -3.20 6.92
C LYS A 51 13.92 -3.11 5.42
N ILE A 52 12.93 -3.88 5.00
CA ILE A 52 12.40 -3.83 3.64
C ILE A 52 11.44 -2.66 3.54
N GLU A 53 11.81 -1.63 2.80
CA GLU A 53 10.95 -0.49 2.57
C GLU A 53 9.89 -0.80 1.51
N VAL A 54 8.62 -0.53 1.84
CA VAL A 54 7.50 -0.51 0.89
C VAL A 54 7.00 0.92 0.79
N ILE A 55 6.91 1.44 -0.42
CA ILE A 55 6.45 2.80 -0.70
C ILE A 55 5.09 2.72 -1.38
N GLU A 56 4.13 3.47 -0.85
CA GLU A 56 2.90 3.79 -1.57
C GLU A 56 3.03 5.18 -2.20
N PHE A 57 2.87 5.26 -3.51
CA PHE A 57 2.68 6.51 -4.22
C PHE A 57 1.19 6.82 -4.28
N CYS A 58 0.79 8.00 -3.82
CA CYS A 58 -0.61 8.36 -3.67
C CYS A 58 -0.87 9.84 -3.95
N TRP A 59 -2.15 10.20 -4.09
CA TRP A 59 -2.61 11.57 -4.22
C TRP A 59 -3.97 11.73 -3.56
N TYR A 60 -4.17 12.78 -2.77
CA TYR A 60 -5.41 12.96 -2.02
C TYR A 60 -6.66 13.11 -2.92
N SER A 61 -6.56 13.74 -4.07
CA SER A 61 -7.70 13.86 -5.00
C SER A 61 -7.91 12.63 -5.89
N CYS A 62 -7.09 11.58 -5.78
CA CYS A 62 -7.26 10.36 -6.54
C CYS A 62 -8.36 9.46 -5.92
N PRO A 63 -9.47 9.17 -6.64
CA PRO A 63 -10.53 8.32 -6.12
C PRO A 63 -10.08 6.88 -5.90
N HIS A 64 -9.14 6.38 -6.70
CA HIS A 64 -8.58 5.03 -6.53
C HIS A 64 -7.69 4.94 -5.28
N CYS A 65 -6.94 6.00 -4.94
CA CYS A 65 -6.18 6.06 -3.67
C CYS A 65 -7.13 6.07 -2.47
N ASN A 66 -8.21 6.88 -2.53
CA ASN A 66 -9.23 6.87 -1.48
C ASN A 66 -9.89 5.50 -1.30
N ALA A 67 -10.21 4.81 -2.38
CA ALA A 67 -10.80 3.47 -2.32
C ALA A 67 -9.81 2.41 -1.79
N PHE A 68 -8.53 2.57 -2.06
CA PHE A 68 -7.47 1.65 -1.63
C PHE A 68 -7.06 1.84 -0.17
N GLU A 69 -7.14 3.06 0.37
CA GLU A 69 -6.64 3.42 1.71
C GLU A 69 -7.12 2.49 2.84
N PRO A 70 -8.41 2.12 2.97
CA PRO A 70 -8.85 1.23 4.04
C PRO A 70 -8.18 -0.15 3.99
N ARG A 71 -7.99 -0.69 2.79
CA ARG A 71 -7.34 -1.98 2.58
C ARG A 71 -5.83 -1.89 2.84
N PHE A 72 -5.20 -0.83 2.37
CA PHE A 72 -3.78 -0.60 2.60
C PHE A 72 -3.46 -0.38 4.08
N ALA A 73 -4.28 0.38 4.81
CA ALA A 73 -4.14 0.54 6.25
C ALA A 73 -4.25 -0.79 7.01
N GLN A 74 -5.12 -1.71 6.60
CA GLN A 74 -5.20 -3.06 7.16
C GLN A 74 -3.93 -3.86 6.86
N TRP A 75 -3.43 -3.80 5.63
CA TRP A 75 -2.19 -4.47 5.22
C TRP A 75 -0.98 -3.96 6.02
N ILE A 76 -0.86 -2.63 6.22
CA ILE A 76 0.20 -2.02 7.05
C ILE A 76 0.19 -2.60 8.47
N LYS A 77 -1.00 -2.71 9.10
CA LYS A 77 -1.13 -3.26 10.46
C LYS A 77 -0.71 -4.72 10.56
N ALA A 78 -0.88 -5.48 9.47
CA ALA A 78 -0.51 -6.89 9.38
C ALA A 78 0.92 -7.10 8.88
N ALA A 79 1.59 -6.05 8.40
CA ALA A 79 2.93 -6.14 7.82
C ALA A 79 3.94 -6.69 8.83
N PRO A 80 4.88 -7.56 8.40
CA PRO A 80 5.92 -8.10 9.26
C PRO A 80 6.83 -7.00 9.84
N LYS A 81 7.45 -7.26 11.00
CA LYS A 81 8.30 -6.28 11.72
C LYS A 81 9.55 -5.83 10.94
N ASP A 82 9.98 -6.62 9.99
CA ASP A 82 11.09 -6.31 9.09
C ASP A 82 10.68 -5.49 7.86
N VAL A 83 9.41 -5.09 7.77
CA VAL A 83 8.88 -4.21 6.73
C VAL A 83 8.59 -2.84 7.31
N VAL A 84 9.00 -1.80 6.61
CA VAL A 84 8.63 -0.41 6.90
C VAL A 84 7.85 0.16 5.72
N VAL A 85 6.74 0.83 6.02
CA VAL A 85 5.88 1.41 4.99
C VAL A 85 5.98 2.92 5.01
N ARG A 86 6.10 3.51 3.83
CA ARG A 86 6.14 4.95 3.64
C ARG A 86 5.15 5.38 2.55
N ARG A 87 4.36 6.40 2.82
CA ARG A 87 3.52 7.06 1.80
C ARG A 87 4.29 8.21 1.17
N VAL A 88 4.19 8.32 -0.14
CA VAL A 88 4.85 9.36 -0.93
C VAL A 88 3.81 10.03 -1.82
N PRO A 89 3.40 11.25 -1.48
CA PRO A 89 2.47 12.00 -2.30
C PRO A 89 3.12 12.42 -3.61
N VAL A 90 2.46 12.10 -4.74
CA VAL A 90 2.97 12.41 -6.09
C VAL A 90 2.66 13.84 -6.52
N ARG A 91 3.46 14.31 -7.52
CA ARG A 91 3.23 15.56 -8.24
C ARG A 91 3.45 15.33 -9.73
N PHE A 92 2.38 14.96 -10.45
CA PHE A 92 2.45 14.82 -11.92
C PHE A 92 2.37 16.17 -12.65
N ARG A 93 1.74 17.18 -12.04
CA ARG A 93 1.57 18.54 -12.51
C ARG A 93 1.64 19.52 -11.33
N ASP A 94 1.73 20.80 -11.63
CA ASP A 94 1.89 21.84 -10.60
C ASP A 94 0.68 21.96 -9.66
N ASP A 95 -0.51 21.69 -10.16
CA ASP A 95 -1.75 21.70 -9.37
C ASP A 95 -1.84 20.58 -8.31
N PHE A 96 -0.93 19.60 -8.33
CA PHE A 96 -0.80 18.58 -7.27
C PHE A 96 0.00 19.08 -6.06
N GLU A 97 0.86 20.09 -6.24
CA GLU A 97 1.79 20.56 -5.21
C GLU A 97 1.11 20.93 -3.89
N PRO A 98 -0.04 21.65 -3.84
CA PRO A 98 -0.67 21.98 -2.58
C PRO A 98 -1.00 20.76 -1.72
N GLN A 99 -1.52 19.69 -2.32
CA GLN A 99 -1.84 18.46 -1.59
C GLN A 99 -0.59 17.65 -1.24
N GLN A 100 0.45 17.67 -2.08
CA GLN A 100 1.74 17.07 -1.75
C GLN A 100 2.37 17.77 -0.52
N ARG A 101 2.35 19.09 -0.49
CA ARG A 101 2.82 19.88 0.67
C ARG A 101 1.95 19.67 1.90
N MET A 102 0.63 19.56 1.74
CA MET A 102 -0.29 19.26 2.83
C MET A 102 0.09 17.97 3.56
N PHE A 103 0.41 16.89 2.84
CA PHE A 103 0.86 15.65 3.45
C PHE A 103 2.08 15.88 4.37
N TYR A 104 3.12 16.54 3.86
CA TYR A 104 4.33 16.79 4.63
C TYR A 104 4.15 17.83 5.72
N THR A 105 3.19 18.73 5.57
CA THR A 105 2.80 19.65 6.63
C THR A 105 2.17 18.90 7.80
N LEU A 106 1.21 18.03 7.53
CA LEU A 106 0.59 17.19 8.56
C LEU A 106 1.61 16.28 9.24
N GLU A 107 2.55 15.70 8.47
CA GLU A 107 3.64 14.91 9.01
C GLU A 107 4.54 15.73 9.95
N ALA A 108 5.00 16.91 9.51
CA ALA A 108 5.86 17.79 10.30
C ALA A 108 5.18 18.30 11.57
N MET A 109 3.86 18.45 11.55
CA MET A 109 3.04 18.83 12.71
C MET A 109 2.66 17.64 13.61
N GLY A 110 3.05 16.40 13.26
CA GLY A 110 2.66 15.18 13.99
C GLY A 110 1.15 14.89 13.92
N LYS A 111 0.47 15.32 12.85
CA LYS A 111 -0.98 15.20 12.66
C LYS A 111 -1.37 14.29 11.50
N LEU A 112 -0.40 13.74 10.78
CA LEU A 112 -0.68 12.93 9.59
C LEU A 112 -1.57 11.74 9.92
N GLU A 113 -1.25 10.94 10.91
CA GLU A 113 -2.01 9.75 11.27
C GLU A 113 -3.46 10.07 11.66
N ALA A 114 -3.68 11.16 12.38
CA ALA A 114 -5.01 11.57 12.82
C ALA A 114 -5.86 12.19 11.69
N LEU A 115 -5.24 12.81 10.69
CA LEU A 115 -5.95 13.62 9.69
C LEU A 115 -5.86 13.08 8.26
N HIS A 116 -5.05 12.06 7.99
CA HIS A 116 -4.86 11.50 6.65
C HIS A 116 -6.17 10.98 6.05
N VAL A 117 -6.83 10.05 6.74
CA VAL A 117 -8.11 9.48 6.29
C VAL A 117 -9.21 10.55 6.25
N LYS A 118 -9.20 11.50 7.21
CA LYS A 118 -10.18 12.58 7.26
C LYS A 118 -10.06 13.51 6.04
N LEU A 119 -8.84 13.75 5.55
CA LEU A 119 -8.62 14.56 4.35
C LEU A 119 -9.17 13.84 3.11
N PHE A 120 -8.97 12.55 2.95
CA PHE A 120 -9.61 11.75 1.91
C PHE A 120 -11.14 11.82 2.01
N THR A 121 -11.71 11.64 3.20
CA THR A 121 -13.15 11.73 3.43
C THR A 121 -13.72 13.09 3.05
N SER A 122 -13.02 14.18 3.43
CA SER A 122 -13.44 15.54 3.08
C SER A 122 -13.46 15.76 1.57
N ILE A 123 -12.46 15.28 0.84
CA ILE A 123 -12.40 15.41 -0.62
C ILE A 123 -13.44 14.52 -1.32
N HIS A 124 -13.48 13.23 -1.00
CA HIS A 124 -14.25 12.25 -1.76
C HIS A 124 -15.66 12.04 -1.23
N GLY A 125 -15.86 12.06 0.09
CA GLY A 125 -17.17 11.90 0.73
C GLY A 125 -17.94 13.22 0.79
N GLU A 126 -17.30 14.27 1.33
CA GLU A 126 -17.92 15.59 1.52
C GLU A 126 -17.81 16.49 0.28
N LYS A 127 -17.09 16.05 -0.77
CA LYS A 127 -16.92 16.77 -2.05
C LYS A 127 -16.25 18.15 -1.90
N GLN A 128 -15.43 18.33 -0.88
CA GLN A 128 -14.69 19.57 -0.69
C GLN A 128 -13.57 19.71 -1.72
N LYS A 129 -13.45 20.87 -2.34
CA LYS A 129 -12.35 21.21 -3.23
C LYS A 129 -11.16 21.70 -2.41
N LEU A 130 -10.23 20.79 -2.07
CA LEU A 130 -9.05 21.03 -1.24
C LEU A 130 -7.77 20.97 -2.10
N ASP A 131 -7.66 21.83 -3.10
CA ASP A 131 -6.59 21.86 -4.10
C ASP A 131 -5.73 23.15 -4.06
N SER A 132 -5.97 24.03 -3.10
CA SER A 132 -5.21 25.27 -2.93
C SER A 132 -4.76 25.46 -1.48
N PHE A 133 -3.75 26.29 -1.27
CA PHE A 133 -3.29 26.65 0.07
C PHE A 133 -4.41 27.18 0.95
N ASP A 134 -5.24 28.11 0.42
CA ASP A 134 -6.30 28.74 1.20
C ASP A 134 -7.37 27.72 1.64
N ALA A 135 -7.79 26.84 0.74
CA ALA A 135 -8.75 25.79 1.04
C ALA A 135 -8.19 24.78 2.06
N LEU A 136 -6.93 24.38 1.90
CA LEU A 136 -6.26 23.47 2.82
C LEU A 136 -6.02 24.11 4.20
N SER A 137 -5.67 25.40 4.25
CA SER A 137 -5.50 26.15 5.49
C SER A 137 -6.83 26.30 6.24
N ALA A 138 -7.91 26.65 5.54
CA ALA A 138 -9.24 26.71 6.13
C ALA A 138 -9.69 25.33 6.68
N TRP A 139 -9.46 24.27 5.93
CA TRP A 139 -9.72 22.90 6.36
C TRP A 139 -8.89 22.52 7.59
N ALA A 140 -7.61 22.86 7.62
CA ALA A 140 -6.71 22.57 8.74
C ALA A 140 -7.21 23.25 10.02
N VAL A 141 -7.60 24.53 9.96
CA VAL A 141 -8.17 25.29 11.10
C VAL A 141 -9.46 24.64 11.59
N LYS A 142 -10.39 24.26 10.68
CA LYS A 142 -11.62 23.54 11.02
C LYS A 142 -11.34 22.21 11.74
N ASN A 143 -10.17 21.61 11.49
CA ASN A 143 -9.70 20.36 12.10
C ASN A 143 -8.76 20.57 13.30
N GLY A 144 -8.76 21.77 13.89
CA GLY A 144 -8.09 22.07 15.16
C GLY A 144 -6.61 22.41 15.05
N LEU A 145 -6.10 22.74 13.86
CA LEU A 145 -4.74 23.23 13.69
C LEU A 145 -4.71 24.76 13.84
N ASP A 146 -3.65 25.29 14.46
CA ASP A 146 -3.41 26.73 14.50
C ASP A 146 -3.08 27.26 13.10
N LYS A 147 -3.75 28.33 12.70
CA LYS A 147 -3.65 28.90 11.34
C LYS A 147 -2.24 29.41 11.04
N ALA A 148 -1.63 30.14 12.00
CA ALA A 148 -0.32 30.75 11.79
C ALA A 148 0.76 29.66 11.72
N LYS A 149 0.68 28.67 12.62
CA LYS A 149 1.60 27.54 12.64
C LYS A 149 1.48 26.66 11.40
N PHE A 150 0.25 26.40 10.94
CA PHE A 150 0.02 25.68 9.69
C PHE A 150 0.67 26.40 8.50
N ALA A 151 0.43 27.71 8.36
CA ALA A 151 1.00 28.50 7.26
C ALA A 151 2.54 28.54 7.32
N GLU A 152 3.12 28.70 8.50
CA GLU A 152 4.56 28.65 8.73
C GLU A 152 5.16 27.32 8.26
N VAL A 153 4.59 26.19 8.73
CA VAL A 153 5.08 24.84 8.41
C VAL A 153 4.88 24.51 6.95
N PHE A 154 3.71 24.82 6.38
CA PHE A 154 3.39 24.59 4.97
C PHE A 154 4.39 25.27 4.02
N ASN A 155 4.81 26.49 4.36
CA ASN A 155 5.76 27.28 3.59
C ASN A 155 7.23 27.06 4.00
N SER A 156 7.48 26.15 4.93
CA SER A 156 8.83 25.89 5.42
C SER A 156 9.73 25.25 4.37
N PHE A 157 11.03 25.50 4.49
CA PHE A 157 12.06 24.82 3.69
C PHE A 157 12.04 23.30 3.87
N GLY A 158 11.70 22.80 5.07
CA GLY A 158 11.59 21.39 5.38
C GLY A 158 10.51 20.71 4.55
N VAL A 159 9.29 21.27 4.51
CA VAL A 159 8.18 20.77 3.69
C VAL A 159 8.52 20.86 2.20
N ALA A 160 9.05 21.98 1.73
CA ALA A 160 9.45 22.14 0.33
C ALA A 160 10.53 21.12 -0.09
N THR A 161 11.47 20.80 0.78
CA THR A 161 12.51 19.81 0.51
C THR A 161 11.94 18.40 0.45
N LYS A 162 11.05 18.03 1.39
CA LYS A 162 10.38 16.70 1.35
C LYS A 162 9.50 16.55 0.11
N ALA A 163 8.74 17.57 -0.27
CA ALA A 163 7.93 17.56 -1.48
C ALA A 163 8.77 17.35 -2.74
N ARG A 164 9.89 18.05 -2.87
CA ARG A 164 10.84 17.87 -3.99
C ARG A 164 11.44 16.45 -4.01
N ARG A 165 11.86 15.92 -2.85
CA ARG A 165 12.36 14.53 -2.76
C ARG A 165 11.31 13.52 -3.16
N ALA A 166 10.04 13.73 -2.79
CA ALA A 166 8.94 12.87 -3.21
C ALA A 166 8.77 12.85 -4.74
N THR A 167 8.87 14.02 -5.39
CA THR A 167 8.83 14.12 -6.85
C THR A 167 10.02 13.39 -7.49
N GLN A 168 11.23 13.56 -6.98
CA GLN A 168 12.41 12.82 -7.45
C GLN A 168 12.26 11.31 -7.28
N LEU A 169 11.65 10.87 -6.17
CA LEU A 169 11.39 9.46 -5.92
C LEU A 169 10.34 8.90 -6.88
N GLN A 170 9.26 9.64 -7.14
CA GLN A 170 8.26 9.34 -8.16
C GLN A 170 8.90 9.13 -9.53
N GLU A 171 9.81 10.02 -9.93
CA GLU A 171 10.55 9.93 -11.20
C GLU A 171 11.48 8.70 -11.22
N ALA A 172 12.22 8.46 -10.13
CA ALA A 172 13.14 7.33 -10.02
C ALA A 172 12.42 5.96 -10.12
N PHE A 173 11.20 5.87 -9.60
CA PHE A 173 10.34 4.70 -9.73
C PHE A 173 9.55 4.66 -11.05
N LYS A 174 9.67 5.70 -11.90
CA LYS A 174 8.92 5.83 -13.15
C LYS A 174 7.40 5.73 -12.97
N VAL A 175 6.88 6.28 -11.87
CA VAL A 175 5.46 6.21 -11.52
C VAL A 175 4.61 6.88 -12.57
N GLN A 176 3.68 6.15 -13.19
CA GLN A 176 2.78 6.65 -14.24
C GLN A 176 1.35 6.90 -13.74
N GLY A 177 0.99 6.34 -12.60
CA GLY A 177 -0.33 6.47 -12.01
C GLY A 177 -0.34 6.12 -10.53
N VAL A 178 -1.43 6.45 -9.86
CA VAL A 178 -1.61 6.17 -8.43
C VAL A 178 -3.00 5.57 -8.17
N PRO A 179 -3.14 4.70 -7.15
CA PRO A 179 -2.08 4.23 -6.25
C PRO A 179 -1.11 3.27 -6.91
N SER A 180 0.16 3.28 -6.47
CA SER A 180 1.16 2.32 -6.90
C SER A 180 2.15 2.01 -5.76
N LEU A 181 2.85 0.88 -5.87
CA LEU A 181 3.69 0.35 -4.81
C LEU A 181 5.12 0.13 -5.29
N GLY A 182 6.09 0.61 -4.51
CA GLY A 182 7.51 0.34 -4.67
C GLY A 182 8.02 -0.56 -3.58
N VAL A 183 8.91 -1.53 -3.88
CA VAL A 183 9.45 -2.47 -2.90
C VAL A 183 10.97 -2.45 -2.93
N ALA A 184 11.59 -2.21 -1.79
CA ALA A 184 13.03 -2.26 -1.55
C ALA A 184 13.88 -1.38 -2.50
N GLY A 185 13.29 -0.30 -3.03
CA GLY A 185 13.95 0.54 -4.03
C GLY A 185 14.26 -0.18 -5.34
N ARG A 186 13.64 -1.32 -5.59
CA ARG A 186 13.99 -2.20 -6.69
C ARG A 186 12.82 -2.58 -7.57
N PHE A 187 11.66 -2.82 -6.99
CA PHE A 187 10.48 -3.33 -7.70
C PHE A 187 9.35 -2.31 -7.67
N TYR A 188 8.54 -2.33 -8.71
CA TYR A 188 7.34 -1.52 -8.86
C TYR A 188 6.17 -2.39 -9.29
N THR A 189 5.00 -2.16 -8.71
CA THR A 189 3.73 -2.74 -9.14
C THR A 189 2.59 -1.75 -8.91
N ASP A 190 1.50 -1.93 -9.63
CA ASP A 190 0.26 -1.16 -9.47
C ASP A 190 -0.95 -1.98 -9.90
N GLY A 191 -2.14 -1.36 -9.82
CA GLY A 191 -3.38 -2.02 -10.21
C GLY A 191 -3.50 -2.32 -11.70
N SER A 192 -2.75 -1.64 -12.57
CA SER A 192 -2.76 -1.90 -14.01
C SER A 192 -1.94 -3.13 -14.35
N LEU A 193 -0.77 -3.29 -13.73
CA LEU A 193 0.09 -4.47 -13.86
C LEU A 193 -0.55 -5.70 -13.22
N ALA A 194 -0.99 -5.57 -11.98
CA ALA A 194 -1.51 -6.68 -11.19
C ALA A 194 -3.04 -6.90 -11.33
N SER A 195 -3.69 -6.27 -12.32
CA SER A 195 -5.13 -6.28 -12.58
C SER A 195 -5.99 -5.48 -11.59
N ASN A 196 -5.57 -5.29 -10.36
CA ASN A 196 -6.20 -4.45 -9.33
C ASN A 196 -5.27 -4.27 -8.13
N MET A 197 -5.61 -3.36 -7.21
CA MET A 197 -4.77 -3.05 -6.05
C MET A 197 -4.72 -4.16 -4.99
N GLU A 198 -5.73 -5.00 -4.88
CA GLU A 198 -5.70 -6.19 -4.01
C GLU A 198 -4.64 -7.20 -4.51
N SER A 199 -4.59 -7.43 -5.81
CA SER A 199 -3.55 -8.24 -6.44
C SER A 199 -2.17 -7.59 -6.33
N ALA A 200 -2.07 -6.26 -6.45
CA ALA A 200 -0.81 -5.53 -6.26
C ALA A 200 -0.26 -5.69 -4.83
N LEU A 201 -1.12 -5.76 -3.80
CA LEU A 201 -0.67 -6.11 -2.44
C LEU A 201 -0.12 -7.54 -2.36
N ALA A 202 -0.78 -8.51 -2.99
CA ALA A 202 -0.28 -9.87 -3.02
C ALA A 202 1.07 -9.99 -3.77
N VAL A 203 1.24 -9.23 -4.85
CA VAL A 203 2.52 -9.08 -5.56
C VAL A 203 3.57 -8.45 -4.63
N THR A 204 3.21 -7.44 -3.86
CA THR A 204 4.10 -6.80 -2.88
C THR A 204 4.57 -7.80 -1.82
N ASP A 205 3.69 -8.64 -1.28
CA ASP A 205 4.04 -9.70 -0.34
C ASP A 205 5.01 -10.72 -0.96
N TYR A 206 4.77 -11.10 -2.20
CA TYR A 206 5.69 -11.96 -2.96
C TYR A 206 7.07 -11.31 -3.11
N LEU A 207 7.12 -10.03 -3.52
CA LEU A 207 8.37 -9.30 -3.72
C LEU A 207 9.17 -9.11 -2.41
N ILE A 208 8.50 -8.85 -1.29
CA ILE A 208 9.11 -8.85 0.04
C ILE A 208 9.79 -10.20 0.31
N GLY A 209 9.10 -11.31 -0.03
CA GLY A 209 9.67 -12.65 0.07
C GLY A 209 10.90 -12.86 -0.83
N GLN A 210 10.94 -12.28 -2.04
CA GLN A 210 12.10 -12.34 -2.92
C GLN A 210 13.28 -11.53 -2.36
N VAL A 211 13.02 -10.33 -1.82
CA VAL A 211 14.07 -9.50 -1.18
C VAL A 211 14.73 -10.24 -0.01
N ARG A 212 13.95 -10.92 0.83
CA ARG A 212 14.46 -11.74 1.94
C ARG A 212 15.39 -12.88 1.48
N LYS A 213 15.13 -13.42 0.29
CA LYS A 213 15.95 -14.48 -0.33
C LYS A 213 17.18 -13.94 -1.08
N GLY A 214 17.43 -12.64 -1.03
CA GLY A 214 18.55 -11.99 -1.75
C GLY A 214 18.32 -11.86 -3.26
N ARG A 215 17.10 -11.97 -3.72
CA ARG A 215 16.72 -11.88 -5.14
C ARG A 215 16.17 -10.50 -5.51
#